data_590eb2b62186f947e1c3e97bd52bf43b
#
_entry.id   590eb2b62186f947e1c3e97bd52bf43b
#
_cell.length_a   1.000
_cell.length_b   1.000
_cell.length_c   1.000
_cell.angle_alpha   90.00
_cell.angle_beta   90.00
_cell.angle_gamma   90.00
#
_symmetry.space_group_name_H-M   'P 1'
#
loop_
_entity.id
_entity.type
_entity.pdbx_description
1 polymer ?
#
loop_
_entity_poly.entity_id
_entity_poly.type
_entity_poly.pdbx_seq_one_letter_code
_entity_poly.pdbx_strand_id
1 'polypeptide(L)'
;MTSTSSTPTLRVAIIGGGITGMSAAFYLEQAAQAAGIKVDYTLIERNQRLGGKIASEYIDDFVVEGGPDSFLTQKPWGMNLARDLGLESSFQSTKPAKHPTYVLVDGKPVPMPAGMSLIVPSQFLPFARSPIMSPRGKLRLALDLLIPPKRDKADETMADFVRRRLGSEALERLAEPLLAGIHSSEPERQSILATFPRFRDLEAQYGSLLRGSIAQRLAMRRAKTNGRPVSPFVTLRGGVGELVRTLETQLNGRLIRGQGVAALNYTPNEDAAYRVLLENGETID
;
A
#
# COMPACT_ATOMS: atom_id res chain seq x y z
N MET A 1 -42.61 32.11 -18.15
CA MET A 1 -42.50 30.73 -17.68
C MET A 1 -41.04 30.36 -17.70
N THR A 2 -40.37 30.50 -16.56
CA THR A 2 -38.97 30.12 -16.40
C THR A 2 -38.90 28.62 -16.14
N SER A 3 -38.45 27.86 -17.13
CA SER A 3 -38.18 26.45 -16.97
C SER A 3 -36.97 26.32 -16.02
N THR A 4 -37.23 25.97 -14.78
CA THR A 4 -36.19 25.50 -13.85
C THR A 4 -35.68 24.16 -14.41
N SER A 5 -34.58 24.19 -15.17
CA SER A 5 -33.85 22.97 -15.50
C SER A 5 -33.32 22.41 -14.21
N SER A 6 -33.94 21.38 -13.65
CA SER A 6 -33.40 20.64 -12.54
C SER A 6 -32.11 20.01 -13.01
N THR A 7 -30.98 20.37 -12.36
CA THR A 7 -29.69 19.69 -12.58
C THR A 7 -29.90 18.20 -12.36
N PRO A 8 -29.55 17.33 -13.31
CA PRO A 8 -29.75 15.90 -13.16
C PRO A 8 -28.98 15.41 -11.94
N THR A 9 -29.63 14.62 -11.08
CA THR A 9 -29.01 14.00 -9.93
C THR A 9 -28.30 12.73 -10.40
N LEU A 10 -27.00 12.64 -10.19
CA LEU A 10 -26.22 11.44 -10.45
C LEU A 10 -26.47 10.42 -9.34
N ARG A 11 -27.01 9.24 -9.68
CA ARG A 11 -27.18 8.13 -8.73
C ARG A 11 -25.98 7.18 -8.80
N VAL A 12 -25.41 6.80 -7.65
CA VAL A 12 -24.20 5.98 -7.57
C VAL A 12 -24.36 4.90 -6.50
N ALA A 13 -24.11 3.64 -6.87
CA ALA A 13 -23.98 2.56 -5.90
C ALA A 13 -22.50 2.26 -5.64
N ILE A 14 -22.09 2.26 -4.38
CA ILE A 14 -20.75 1.92 -3.93
C ILE A 14 -20.82 0.58 -3.20
N ILE A 15 -20.20 -0.45 -3.77
CA ILE A 15 -20.22 -1.80 -3.22
C ILE A 15 -18.96 -2.07 -2.41
N GLY A 16 -19.14 -2.28 -1.11
CA GLY A 16 -18.09 -2.52 -0.14
C GLY A 16 -17.77 -1.30 0.73
N GLY A 17 -18.01 -1.42 2.03
CA GLY A 17 -17.74 -0.40 3.06
C GLY A 17 -16.33 -0.46 3.65
N GLY A 18 -15.35 -1.05 2.92
CA GLY A 18 -13.94 -0.95 3.29
C GLY A 18 -13.38 0.45 3.02
N ILE A 19 -12.13 0.68 3.40
CA ILE A 19 -11.47 1.99 3.26
C ILE A 19 -11.57 2.55 1.81
N THR A 20 -11.51 1.68 0.81
CA THR A 20 -11.60 2.09 -0.60
C THR A 20 -12.99 2.63 -0.94
N GLY A 21 -14.07 1.93 -0.59
CA GLY A 21 -15.43 2.39 -0.87
C GLY A 21 -15.80 3.63 -0.07
N MET A 22 -15.40 3.69 1.20
CA MET A 22 -15.62 4.88 2.03
C MET A 22 -14.87 6.10 1.49
N SER A 23 -13.62 5.93 1.05
CA SER A 23 -12.84 7.00 0.42
C SER A 23 -13.45 7.43 -0.92
N ALA A 24 -13.96 6.48 -1.71
CA ALA A 24 -14.65 6.79 -2.95
C ALA A 24 -15.90 7.63 -2.70
N ALA A 25 -16.71 7.30 -1.69
CA ALA A 25 -17.85 8.09 -1.28
C ALA A 25 -17.46 9.52 -0.85
N PHE A 26 -16.44 9.64 -0.01
CA PHE A 26 -15.94 10.92 0.49
C PHE A 26 -15.46 11.83 -0.64
N TYR A 27 -14.61 11.32 -1.53
CA TYR A 27 -14.12 12.13 -2.65
C TYR A 27 -15.18 12.37 -3.73
N LEU A 28 -16.17 11.48 -3.87
CA LEU A 28 -17.34 11.70 -4.74
C LEU A 28 -18.13 12.92 -4.26
N GLU A 29 -18.42 13.01 -2.97
CA GLU A 29 -19.12 14.18 -2.39
C GLU A 29 -18.34 15.47 -2.64
N GLN A 30 -17.04 15.48 -2.38
CA GLN A 30 -16.19 16.67 -2.60
C GLN A 30 -16.14 17.06 -4.09
N ALA A 31 -15.97 16.11 -4.99
CA ALA A 31 -15.93 16.36 -6.42
C ALA A 31 -17.29 16.89 -6.94
N ALA A 32 -18.38 16.30 -6.49
CA ALA A 32 -19.72 16.72 -6.85
C ALA A 32 -20.01 18.16 -6.36
N GLN A 33 -19.63 18.46 -5.13
CA GLN A 33 -19.76 19.81 -4.57
C GLN A 33 -18.94 20.83 -5.37
N ALA A 34 -17.70 20.52 -5.69
CA ALA A 34 -16.82 21.40 -6.47
C ALA A 34 -17.33 21.62 -7.90
N ALA A 35 -17.98 20.61 -8.49
CA ALA A 35 -18.56 20.69 -9.84
C ALA A 35 -19.99 21.27 -9.87
N GLY A 36 -20.62 21.53 -8.72
CA GLY A 36 -22.02 21.94 -8.65
C GLY A 36 -23.00 20.87 -9.11
N ILE A 37 -22.64 19.60 -9.03
CA ILE A 37 -23.45 18.43 -9.43
C ILE A 37 -24.12 17.84 -8.18
N LYS A 38 -25.42 17.54 -8.30
CA LYS A 38 -26.12 16.83 -7.24
C LYS A 38 -25.82 15.32 -7.37
N VAL A 39 -25.31 14.70 -6.32
CA VAL A 39 -25.08 13.27 -6.24
C VAL A 39 -25.94 12.66 -5.13
N ASP A 40 -26.53 11.51 -5.42
CA ASP A 40 -27.21 10.64 -4.47
C ASP A 40 -26.53 9.28 -4.53
N TYR A 41 -25.89 8.85 -3.44
CA TYR A 41 -25.19 7.58 -3.44
C TYR A 41 -25.63 6.67 -2.30
N THR A 42 -25.57 5.38 -2.57
CA THR A 42 -25.76 4.33 -1.58
C THR A 42 -24.49 3.50 -1.45
N LEU A 43 -23.91 3.45 -0.25
CA LEU A 43 -22.80 2.57 0.09
C LEU A 43 -23.33 1.32 0.78
N ILE A 44 -22.98 0.15 0.24
CA ILE A 44 -23.50 -1.16 0.67
C ILE A 44 -22.35 -1.98 1.25
N GLU A 45 -22.52 -2.46 2.47
CA GLU A 45 -21.54 -3.30 3.18
C GLU A 45 -22.21 -4.56 3.73
N ARG A 46 -21.62 -5.72 3.44
CA ARG A 46 -22.14 -7.01 3.91
C ARG A 46 -22.10 -7.15 5.43
N ASN A 47 -21.06 -6.65 6.04
CA ASN A 47 -20.88 -6.70 7.49
C ASN A 47 -21.62 -5.56 8.19
N GLN A 48 -21.90 -5.72 9.48
CA GLN A 48 -22.44 -4.65 10.30
C GLN A 48 -21.44 -3.50 10.53
N ARG A 49 -20.15 -3.79 10.38
CA ARG A 49 -19.04 -2.85 10.59
C ARG A 49 -18.47 -2.39 9.26
N LEU A 50 -18.26 -1.07 9.14
CA LEU A 50 -17.47 -0.46 8.07
C LEU A 50 -15.96 -0.62 8.32
N GLY A 51 -15.14 -0.28 7.35
CA GLY A 51 -13.68 -0.29 7.41
C GLY A 51 -13.03 -1.54 6.80
N GLY A 52 -13.80 -2.59 6.54
CA GLY A 52 -13.28 -3.81 5.92
C GLY A 52 -12.17 -4.44 6.76
N LYS A 53 -10.95 -4.51 6.22
CA LYS A 53 -9.77 -5.08 6.93
C LYS A 53 -9.18 -4.17 8.01
N ILE A 54 -9.52 -2.88 8.04
CA ILE A 54 -9.13 -2.00 9.13
C ILE A 54 -10.01 -2.28 10.32
N ALA A 55 -9.41 -2.76 11.40
CA ALA A 55 -10.06 -3.07 12.66
C ALA A 55 -9.13 -2.70 13.81
N SER A 56 -9.48 -1.63 14.52
CA SER A 56 -8.78 -1.21 15.73
C SER A 56 -9.72 -1.39 16.91
N GLU A 57 -9.27 -2.10 17.93
CA GLU A 57 -9.96 -2.31 19.18
C GLU A 57 -9.28 -1.52 20.30
N TYR A 58 -10.07 -1.08 21.28
CA TYR A 58 -9.57 -0.35 22.45
C TYR A 58 -9.79 -1.23 23.67
N ILE A 59 -8.68 -1.69 24.25
CA ILE A 59 -8.69 -2.54 25.44
C ILE A 59 -7.90 -1.81 26.51
N ASP A 60 -8.57 -1.34 27.54
CA ASP A 60 -8.01 -0.44 28.56
C ASP A 60 -7.36 0.79 27.87
N ASP A 61 -6.08 1.04 28.08
CA ASP A 61 -5.32 2.14 27.48
C ASP A 61 -4.58 1.75 26.19
N PHE A 62 -4.83 0.56 25.64
CA PHE A 62 -4.16 0.05 24.46
C PHE A 62 -5.04 0.13 23.22
N VAL A 63 -4.40 0.48 22.10
CA VAL A 63 -4.97 0.33 20.76
C VAL A 63 -4.44 -0.98 20.18
N VAL A 64 -5.33 -1.92 19.93
CA VAL A 64 -5.03 -3.24 19.37
C VAL A 64 -5.49 -3.26 17.92
N GLU A 65 -4.56 -3.40 16.99
CA GLU A 65 -4.87 -3.50 15.58
C GLU A 65 -5.13 -4.96 15.17
N GLY A 66 -6.34 -5.24 14.74
CA GLY A 66 -6.75 -6.54 14.18
C GLY A 66 -6.53 -6.65 12.67
N GLY A 67 -5.96 -5.61 12.05
CA GLY A 67 -5.67 -5.51 10.62
C GLY A 67 -4.37 -4.75 10.37
N PRO A 68 -4.34 -3.83 9.36
CA PRO A 68 -3.17 -2.99 9.13
C PRO A 68 -2.97 -2.02 10.32
N ASP A 69 -1.73 -1.92 10.79
CA ASP A 69 -1.32 -1.09 11.92
C ASP A 69 -0.68 0.25 11.48
N SER A 70 -0.33 0.35 10.22
CA SER A 70 0.39 1.50 9.67
C SER A 70 0.26 1.57 8.16
N PHE A 71 0.67 2.70 7.58
CA PHE A 71 0.77 2.88 6.14
C PHE A 71 2.10 3.53 5.73
N LEU A 72 2.49 3.29 4.49
CA LEU A 72 3.78 3.74 3.94
C LEU A 72 3.73 5.23 3.58
N THR A 73 4.69 6.01 4.09
CA THR A 73 4.85 7.42 3.71
C THR A 73 5.22 7.63 2.25
N GLN A 74 5.80 6.62 1.60
CA GLN A 74 6.12 6.65 0.16
C GLN A 74 4.87 6.49 -0.73
N LYS A 75 3.74 6.00 -0.18
CA LYS A 75 2.44 5.93 -0.86
C LYS A 75 1.56 7.04 -0.29
N PRO A 76 1.41 8.19 -0.98
CA PRO A 76 0.82 9.39 -0.38
C PRO A 76 -0.68 9.29 -0.07
N TRP A 77 -1.38 8.34 -0.69
CA TRP A 77 -2.85 8.27 -0.67
C TRP A 77 -3.44 8.17 0.74
N GLY A 78 -2.89 7.32 1.60
CA GLY A 78 -3.34 7.19 2.99
C GLY A 78 -3.07 8.44 3.82
N MET A 79 -1.91 9.07 3.62
CA MET A 79 -1.58 10.34 4.30
C MET A 79 -2.44 11.50 3.80
N ASN A 80 -2.72 11.57 2.50
CA ASN A 80 -3.57 12.60 1.93
C ASN A 80 -5.00 12.45 2.45
N LEU A 81 -5.56 11.25 2.42
CA LEU A 81 -6.88 10.99 3.01
C LEU A 81 -6.93 11.44 4.48
N ALA A 82 -5.93 11.09 5.28
CA ALA A 82 -5.90 11.49 6.69
C ALA A 82 -5.85 13.02 6.86
N ARG A 83 -5.11 13.75 5.99
CA ARG A 83 -5.09 15.22 5.99
C ARG A 83 -6.44 15.81 5.59
N ASP A 84 -7.03 15.29 4.53
CA ASP A 84 -8.33 15.76 4.02
C ASP A 84 -9.45 15.55 5.05
N LEU A 85 -9.28 14.53 5.93
CA LEU A 85 -10.15 14.27 7.08
C LEU A 85 -9.80 15.11 8.34
N GLY A 86 -8.77 15.95 8.29
CA GLY A 86 -8.33 16.75 9.42
C GLY A 86 -7.51 16.00 10.49
N LEU A 87 -6.99 14.82 10.17
CA LEU A 87 -6.27 13.94 11.11
C LEU A 87 -4.75 14.15 11.12
N GLU A 88 -4.22 15.21 10.51
CA GLU A 88 -2.77 15.43 10.42
C GLU A 88 -2.08 15.52 11.80
N SER A 89 -2.75 16.09 12.80
CA SER A 89 -2.24 16.16 14.17
C SER A 89 -2.17 14.81 14.88
N SER A 90 -2.88 13.80 14.37
CA SER A 90 -2.88 12.41 14.86
C SER A 90 -1.72 11.58 14.32
N PHE A 91 -0.96 12.06 13.34
CA PHE A 91 0.15 11.30 12.76
C PHE A 91 1.20 10.93 13.80
N GLN A 92 1.54 9.66 13.83
CA GLN A 92 2.57 9.09 14.69
C GLN A 92 3.56 8.29 13.86
N SER A 93 4.81 8.74 13.84
CA SER A 93 5.90 8.04 13.20
C SER A 93 6.40 6.87 14.06
N THR A 94 6.98 5.85 13.41
CA THR A 94 7.63 4.76 14.14
C THR A 94 8.81 5.28 14.97
N LYS A 95 8.98 4.70 16.14
CA LYS A 95 10.20 4.93 16.96
C LYS A 95 11.40 4.33 16.24
N PRO A 96 12.58 4.96 16.32
CA PRO A 96 13.81 4.36 15.80
C PRO A 96 14.00 2.96 16.39
N ALA A 97 14.25 1.97 15.53
CA ALA A 97 14.52 0.62 15.97
C ALA A 97 15.81 0.61 16.84
N LYS A 98 15.69 0.12 18.07
CA LYS A 98 16.84 -0.04 18.98
C LYS A 98 17.69 -1.25 18.63
N HIS A 99 17.11 -2.23 17.94
CA HIS A 99 17.74 -3.49 17.57
C HIS A 99 17.64 -3.71 16.05
N PRO A 100 18.64 -4.35 15.44
CA PRO A 100 18.59 -4.72 14.03
C PRO A 100 17.49 -5.76 13.78
N THR A 101 16.99 -5.80 12.52
CA THR A 101 16.21 -6.95 12.05
C THR A 101 17.15 -8.14 11.89
N TYR A 102 16.73 -9.32 12.32
CA TYR A 102 17.49 -10.56 12.17
C TYR A 102 16.86 -11.44 11.10
N VAL A 103 17.72 -12.14 10.36
CA VAL A 103 17.32 -13.21 9.43
C VAL A 103 17.91 -14.52 9.94
N LEU A 104 17.13 -15.58 9.90
CA LEU A 104 17.61 -16.91 10.27
C LEU A 104 18.41 -17.50 9.10
N VAL A 105 19.72 -17.65 9.28
CA VAL A 105 20.63 -18.22 8.29
C VAL A 105 21.26 -19.47 8.89
N ASP A 106 21.03 -20.61 8.27
CA ASP A 106 21.55 -21.92 8.73
C ASP A 106 21.25 -22.17 10.24
N GLY A 107 20.02 -21.86 10.68
CA GLY A 107 19.57 -22.03 12.07
C GLY A 107 20.08 -20.98 13.05
N LYS A 108 20.82 -19.96 12.61
CA LYS A 108 21.36 -18.89 13.47
C LYS A 108 20.78 -17.53 13.13
N PRO A 109 20.38 -16.71 14.11
CA PRO A 109 19.92 -15.34 13.86
C PRO A 109 21.11 -14.45 13.46
N VAL A 110 21.09 -13.95 12.23
CA VAL A 110 22.10 -13.05 11.68
C VAL A 110 21.47 -11.65 11.52
N PRO A 111 22.11 -10.61 12.08
CA PRO A 111 21.57 -9.25 11.93
C PRO A 111 21.71 -8.76 10.49
N MET A 112 20.65 -8.10 9.99
CA MET A 112 20.69 -7.41 8.71
C MET A 112 21.77 -6.33 8.74
N PRO A 113 22.65 -6.27 7.72
CA PRO A 113 23.69 -5.25 7.67
C PRO A 113 23.10 -3.84 7.53
N ALA A 114 23.75 -2.87 8.11
CA ALA A 114 23.35 -1.48 7.99
C ALA A 114 23.33 -1.02 6.53
N GLY A 115 22.37 -0.18 6.18
CA GLY A 115 22.26 0.39 4.83
C GLY A 115 21.66 -0.56 3.80
N MET A 116 20.92 -1.58 4.21
CA MET A 116 20.07 -2.34 3.29
C MET A 116 18.84 -1.49 2.88
N SER A 117 18.54 -1.49 1.59
CA SER A 117 17.27 -0.99 1.03
C SER A 117 16.47 -2.19 0.59
N LEU A 118 15.68 -2.73 1.50
CA LEU A 118 15.05 -4.03 1.41
C LEU A 118 16.11 -5.12 1.16
N ILE A 119 16.26 -5.59 -0.07
CA ILE A 119 17.19 -6.66 -0.48
C ILE A 119 18.50 -6.14 -1.11
N VAL A 120 18.61 -4.82 -1.33
CA VAL A 120 19.75 -4.21 -2.05
C VAL A 120 20.63 -3.43 -1.08
N PRO A 121 21.94 -3.75 -0.96
CA PRO A 121 22.84 -2.99 -0.13
C PRO A 121 23.14 -1.62 -0.75
N SER A 122 22.99 -0.56 0.04
CA SER A 122 23.39 0.80 -0.29
C SER A 122 24.70 1.20 0.41
N GLN A 123 25.22 0.32 1.29
CA GLN A 123 26.51 0.46 1.98
C GLN A 123 27.32 -0.83 1.82
N PHE A 124 28.44 -0.73 1.14
CA PHE A 124 29.25 -1.92 0.83
C PHE A 124 29.98 -2.50 2.03
N LEU A 125 30.58 -1.67 2.87
CA LEU A 125 31.45 -2.15 3.96
C LEU A 125 30.69 -2.95 5.02
N PRO A 126 29.53 -2.50 5.55
CA PRO A 126 28.73 -3.30 6.47
C PRO A 126 28.25 -4.61 5.82
N PHE A 127 27.84 -4.57 4.53
CA PHE A 127 27.41 -5.75 3.82
C PHE A 127 28.55 -6.75 3.58
N ALA A 128 29.74 -6.27 3.17
CA ALA A 128 30.90 -7.10 2.93
C ALA A 128 31.35 -7.86 4.20
N ARG A 129 31.24 -7.22 5.37
CA ARG A 129 31.60 -7.83 6.67
C ARG A 129 30.51 -8.71 7.29
N SER A 130 29.27 -8.61 6.81
CA SER A 130 28.15 -9.38 7.35
C SER A 130 28.27 -10.87 6.97
N PRO A 131 27.94 -11.81 7.86
CA PRO A 131 27.89 -13.23 7.55
C PRO A 131 26.60 -13.67 6.84
N ILE A 132 25.72 -12.74 6.47
CA ILE A 132 24.41 -13.05 5.88
C ILE A 132 24.51 -13.80 4.54
N MET A 133 25.60 -13.59 3.80
CA MET A 133 25.88 -14.27 2.53
C MET A 133 27.32 -14.74 2.48
N SER A 134 27.54 -15.82 1.72
CA SER A 134 28.87 -16.33 1.42
C SER A 134 29.71 -15.32 0.60
N PRO A 135 31.05 -15.41 0.62
CA PRO A 135 31.89 -14.57 -0.25
C PRO A 135 31.56 -14.72 -1.74
N ARG A 136 31.21 -15.95 -2.19
CA ARG A 136 30.77 -16.23 -3.56
C ARG A 136 29.43 -15.56 -3.89
N GLY A 137 28.47 -15.62 -2.97
CA GLY A 137 27.18 -14.96 -3.12
C GLY A 137 27.31 -13.43 -3.19
N LYS A 138 28.18 -12.85 -2.36
CA LYS A 138 28.49 -11.40 -2.41
C LYS A 138 29.12 -10.99 -3.74
N LEU A 139 30.04 -11.80 -4.27
CA LEU A 139 30.64 -11.57 -5.58
C LEU A 139 29.57 -11.68 -6.70
N ARG A 140 28.71 -12.72 -6.64
CA ARG A 140 27.58 -12.85 -7.58
C ARG A 140 26.63 -11.65 -7.53
N LEU A 141 26.31 -11.15 -6.35
CA LEU A 141 25.49 -9.96 -6.16
C LEU A 141 26.17 -8.71 -6.76
N ALA A 142 27.49 -8.58 -6.61
CA ALA A 142 28.24 -7.46 -7.18
C ALA A 142 28.23 -7.45 -8.71
N LEU A 143 28.05 -8.60 -9.37
CA LEU A 143 27.90 -8.68 -10.83
C LEU A 143 26.64 -7.97 -11.35
N ASP A 144 25.70 -7.58 -10.49
CA ASP A 144 24.59 -6.69 -10.85
C ASP A 144 25.07 -5.40 -11.56
N LEU A 145 26.26 -4.93 -11.26
CA LEU A 145 26.87 -3.78 -11.91
C LEU A 145 27.16 -3.99 -13.40
N LEU A 146 27.30 -5.25 -13.83
CA LEU A 146 27.70 -5.64 -15.19
C LEU A 146 26.54 -6.25 -15.98
N ILE A 147 25.50 -6.75 -15.32
CA ILE A 147 24.34 -7.37 -15.97
C ILE A 147 23.53 -6.28 -16.69
N PRO A 148 23.27 -6.41 -18.01
CA PRO A 148 22.47 -5.43 -18.73
C PRO A 148 21.02 -5.39 -18.22
N PRO A 149 20.35 -4.23 -18.28
CA PRO A 149 18.94 -4.14 -17.91
C PRO A 149 18.06 -4.91 -18.89
N LYS A 150 16.98 -5.47 -18.40
CA LYS A 150 15.92 -6.08 -19.22
C LYS A 150 15.20 -4.96 -19.98
N ARG A 151 15.19 -5.05 -21.31
CA ARG A 151 14.63 -4.00 -22.18
C ARG A 151 13.15 -4.13 -22.47
N ASP A 152 12.63 -5.36 -22.42
CA ASP A 152 11.21 -5.59 -22.63
C ASP A 152 10.38 -5.18 -21.38
N LYS A 153 9.10 -4.92 -21.60
CA LYS A 153 8.14 -4.55 -20.55
C LYS A 153 7.42 -5.78 -19.96
N ALA A 154 7.80 -6.99 -20.37
CA ALA A 154 7.19 -8.20 -19.86
C ALA A 154 7.43 -8.33 -18.36
N ASP A 155 6.40 -8.77 -17.66
CA ASP A 155 6.50 -9.07 -16.25
C ASP A 155 7.39 -10.29 -16.02
N GLU A 156 7.88 -10.44 -14.81
CA GLU A 156 8.64 -11.61 -14.37
C GLU A 156 8.33 -11.85 -12.89
N THR A 157 8.60 -13.05 -12.40
CA THR A 157 8.43 -13.31 -10.99
C THR A 157 9.48 -12.56 -10.16
N MET A 158 9.17 -12.28 -8.91
CA MET A 158 10.13 -11.69 -7.98
C MET A 158 11.37 -12.58 -7.84
N ALA A 159 11.17 -13.91 -7.81
CA ALA A 159 12.26 -14.89 -7.76
C ALA A 159 13.18 -14.79 -8.99
N ASP A 160 12.61 -14.77 -10.19
CA ASP A 160 13.39 -14.68 -11.43
C ASP A 160 14.15 -13.36 -11.53
N PHE A 161 13.49 -12.27 -11.15
CA PHE A 161 14.13 -10.95 -11.08
C PHE A 161 15.34 -10.96 -10.15
N VAL A 162 15.17 -11.46 -8.91
CA VAL A 162 16.25 -11.50 -7.92
C VAL A 162 17.36 -12.45 -8.36
N ARG A 163 17.04 -13.66 -8.85
CA ARG A 163 18.04 -14.62 -9.36
C ARG A 163 18.86 -14.00 -10.50
N ARG A 164 18.20 -13.34 -11.44
CA ARG A 164 18.83 -12.71 -12.59
C ARG A 164 19.76 -11.58 -12.16
N ARG A 165 19.32 -10.69 -11.27
CA ARG A 165 20.08 -9.51 -10.86
C ARG A 165 21.10 -9.80 -9.76
N LEU A 166 20.67 -10.43 -8.68
CA LEU A 166 21.44 -10.57 -7.44
C LEU A 166 21.95 -11.97 -7.16
N GLY A 167 21.40 -12.99 -7.84
CA GLY A 167 21.77 -14.40 -7.67
C GLY A 167 20.87 -15.17 -6.69
N SER A 168 20.97 -16.51 -6.73
CA SER A 168 20.10 -17.40 -5.95
C SER A 168 20.30 -17.25 -4.45
N GLU A 169 21.54 -17.11 -3.97
CA GLU A 169 21.78 -16.91 -2.54
C GLU A 169 21.17 -15.61 -1.99
N ALA A 170 21.09 -14.55 -2.83
CA ALA A 170 20.39 -13.33 -2.46
C ALA A 170 18.87 -13.53 -2.40
N LEU A 171 18.30 -14.40 -3.24
CA LEU A 171 16.90 -14.79 -3.14
C LEU A 171 16.66 -15.51 -1.81
N GLU A 172 17.37 -16.59 -1.53
CA GLU A 172 17.17 -17.45 -0.37
C GLU A 172 17.43 -16.75 0.97
N ARG A 173 18.48 -15.93 1.06
CA ARG A 173 18.94 -15.33 2.32
C ARG A 173 18.47 -13.90 2.56
N LEU A 174 18.03 -13.19 1.53
CA LEU A 174 17.56 -11.81 1.66
C LEU A 174 16.11 -11.65 1.21
N ALA A 175 15.77 -12.07 -0.02
CA ALA A 175 14.46 -11.78 -0.57
C ALA A 175 13.36 -12.64 0.07
N GLU A 176 13.50 -13.95 0.10
CA GLU A 176 12.49 -14.85 0.65
C GLU A 176 12.12 -14.54 2.09
N PRO A 177 13.07 -14.41 3.06
CA PRO A 177 12.71 -14.13 4.44
C PRO A 177 12.00 -12.79 4.61
N LEU A 178 12.43 -11.76 3.87
CA LEU A 178 11.82 -10.42 3.97
C LEU A 178 10.45 -10.38 3.28
N LEU A 179 10.32 -11.03 2.12
CA LEU A 179 9.07 -11.01 1.35
C LEU A 179 8.01 -11.91 1.99
N ALA A 180 8.39 -13.06 2.53
CA ALA A 180 7.49 -13.91 3.30
C ALA A 180 6.90 -13.14 4.50
N GLY A 181 7.71 -12.34 5.19
CA GLY A 181 7.25 -11.48 6.29
C GLY A 181 6.34 -10.34 5.85
N ILE A 182 6.47 -9.82 4.63
CA ILE A 182 5.68 -8.69 4.13
C ILE A 182 4.40 -9.15 3.41
N HIS A 183 4.50 -10.16 2.56
CA HIS A 183 3.42 -10.57 1.65
C HIS A 183 2.82 -11.94 1.96
N SER A 184 3.42 -12.72 2.86
CA SER A 184 2.98 -14.10 3.19
C SER A 184 2.79 -14.96 1.94
N SER A 185 3.64 -14.79 0.94
CA SER A 185 3.57 -15.52 -0.32
C SER A 185 4.96 -15.84 -0.87
N GLU A 186 5.02 -16.86 -1.74
CA GLU A 186 6.25 -17.34 -2.37
C GLU A 186 6.71 -16.36 -3.46
N PRO A 187 7.99 -16.00 -3.53
CA PRO A 187 8.53 -15.08 -4.55
C PRO A 187 8.33 -15.57 -6.00
N GLU A 188 8.25 -16.89 -6.20
CA GLU A 188 7.97 -17.53 -7.48
C GLU A 188 6.59 -17.20 -8.06
N ARG A 189 5.64 -16.82 -7.19
CA ARG A 189 4.26 -16.52 -7.56
C ARG A 189 3.94 -15.03 -7.51
N GLN A 190 4.92 -14.20 -7.15
CA GLN A 190 4.75 -12.74 -7.06
C GLN A 190 5.23 -12.06 -8.34
N SER A 191 4.38 -11.26 -8.96
CA SER A 191 4.76 -10.33 -10.02
C SER A 191 5.65 -9.22 -9.45
N ILE A 192 6.81 -8.98 -10.06
CA ILE A 192 7.69 -7.87 -9.68
C ILE A 192 7.02 -6.51 -9.96
N LEU A 193 6.28 -6.41 -11.06
CA LEU A 193 5.60 -5.16 -11.44
C LEU A 193 4.45 -4.82 -10.50
N ALA A 194 3.72 -5.83 -10.00
CA ALA A 194 2.63 -5.61 -9.07
C ALA A 194 3.11 -5.32 -7.63
N THR A 195 4.19 -5.98 -7.18
CA THR A 195 4.62 -5.91 -5.77
C THR A 195 5.70 -4.85 -5.53
N PHE A 196 6.74 -4.82 -6.38
CA PHE A 196 7.88 -3.90 -6.22
C PHE A 196 8.32 -3.28 -7.55
N PRO A 197 7.44 -2.55 -8.26
CA PRO A 197 7.75 -1.94 -9.57
C PRO A 197 9.00 -1.07 -9.51
N ARG A 198 9.27 -0.45 -8.37
CA ARG A 198 10.45 0.40 -8.16
C ARG A 198 11.77 -0.29 -8.46
N PHE A 199 11.87 -1.61 -8.34
CA PHE A 199 13.10 -2.32 -8.67
C PHE A 199 13.30 -2.38 -10.19
N ARG A 200 12.22 -2.55 -10.95
CA ARG A 200 12.26 -2.45 -12.42
C ARG A 200 12.58 -1.03 -12.87
N ASP A 201 12.05 -0.02 -12.17
CA ASP A 201 12.38 1.38 -12.44
C ASP A 201 13.86 1.67 -12.17
N LEU A 202 14.42 1.16 -11.06
CA LEU A 202 15.84 1.28 -10.76
C LEU A 202 16.72 0.60 -11.82
N GLU A 203 16.35 -0.62 -12.24
CA GLU A 203 17.03 -1.33 -13.32
C GLU A 203 16.98 -0.53 -14.62
N ALA A 204 15.82 -0.02 -15.01
CA ALA A 204 15.64 0.74 -16.24
C ALA A 204 16.43 2.08 -16.22
N GLN A 205 16.40 2.79 -15.10
CA GLN A 205 17.00 4.12 -14.97
C GLN A 205 18.51 4.06 -14.80
N TYR A 206 19.03 3.12 -14.00
CA TYR A 206 20.45 3.07 -13.63
C TYR A 206 21.22 1.90 -14.24
N GLY A 207 20.51 0.98 -14.92
CA GLY A 207 21.08 -0.27 -15.46
C GLY A 207 21.45 -1.30 -14.39
N SER A 208 21.33 -0.96 -13.09
CA SER A 208 21.76 -1.77 -11.95
C SER A 208 21.03 -1.36 -10.68
N LEU A 209 20.63 -2.34 -9.88
CA LEU A 209 20.01 -2.09 -8.58
C LEU A 209 21.01 -1.46 -7.59
N LEU A 210 22.26 -1.90 -7.63
CA LEU A 210 23.32 -1.35 -6.78
C LEU A 210 23.59 0.11 -7.11
N ARG A 211 23.75 0.46 -8.39
CA ARG A 211 23.95 1.86 -8.82
C ARG A 211 22.76 2.72 -8.42
N GLY A 212 21.54 2.26 -8.67
CA GLY A 212 20.31 2.96 -8.29
C GLY A 212 20.18 3.18 -6.78
N SER A 213 20.48 2.15 -5.97
CA SER A 213 20.43 2.23 -4.51
C SER A 213 21.43 3.25 -3.95
N ILE A 214 22.65 3.30 -4.50
CA ILE A 214 23.67 4.28 -4.13
C ILE A 214 23.23 5.69 -4.53
N ALA A 215 22.75 5.86 -5.76
CA ALA A 215 22.29 7.16 -6.27
C ALA A 215 21.15 7.72 -5.41
N GLN A 216 20.15 6.91 -5.09
CA GLN A 216 19.06 7.30 -4.21
C GLN A 216 19.55 7.70 -2.81
N ARG A 217 20.49 6.93 -2.24
CA ARG A 217 21.06 7.26 -0.94
C ARG A 217 21.81 8.60 -0.96
N LEU A 218 22.59 8.87 -2.00
CA LEU A 218 23.30 10.15 -2.16
C LEU A 218 22.30 11.30 -2.30
N ALA A 219 21.25 11.13 -3.10
CA ALA A 219 20.18 12.10 -3.24
C ALA A 219 19.48 12.41 -1.91
N MET A 220 19.13 11.37 -1.13
CA MET A 220 18.54 11.53 0.20
C MET A 220 19.48 12.26 1.18
N ARG A 221 20.80 12.02 1.11
CA ARG A 221 21.77 12.76 1.94
C ARG A 221 21.84 14.22 1.58
N ARG A 222 21.75 14.57 0.29
CA ARG A 222 21.73 15.95 -0.20
C ARG A 222 20.45 16.69 0.19
N ALA A 223 19.31 15.98 0.14
CA ALA A 223 18.01 16.55 0.52
C ALA A 223 17.83 16.73 2.06
N LYS A 224 18.68 16.09 2.88
CA LYS A 224 18.61 16.13 4.36
C LYS A 224 19.09 17.41 5.02
N THR A 225 19.36 18.48 4.30
CA THR A 225 19.89 19.71 4.89
C THR A 225 18.89 20.43 5.83
N ASN A 226 17.57 20.11 5.83
CA ASN A 226 16.58 20.84 6.61
C ASN A 226 15.43 20.02 7.25
N GLY A 227 15.54 18.71 7.47
CA GLY A 227 14.42 17.95 8.05
C GLY A 227 14.81 16.71 8.86
N ARG A 228 13.98 16.39 9.87
CA ARG A 228 14.04 15.09 10.56
C ARG A 228 13.82 13.98 9.54
N PRO A 229 14.51 12.81 9.68
CA PRO A 229 14.28 11.67 8.81
C PRO A 229 12.80 11.27 8.90
N VAL A 230 12.09 11.32 7.78
CA VAL A 230 10.71 10.85 7.71
C VAL A 230 10.73 9.33 7.87
N SER A 231 9.99 8.84 8.85
CA SER A 231 9.80 7.40 9.01
C SER A 231 9.16 6.81 7.75
N PRO A 232 9.58 5.64 7.28
CA PRO A 232 8.93 4.97 6.16
C PRO A 232 7.50 4.53 6.47
N PHE A 233 7.16 4.43 7.75
CA PHE A 233 5.83 4.06 8.22
C PHE A 233 5.26 5.16 9.11
N VAL A 234 3.96 5.34 9.02
CA VAL A 234 3.18 6.23 9.87
C VAL A 234 1.87 5.55 10.26
N THR A 235 1.42 5.82 11.46
CA THR A 235 0.10 5.45 11.96
C THR A 235 -0.63 6.67 12.49
N LEU A 236 -1.83 6.48 13.02
CA LEU A 236 -2.57 7.48 13.76
C LEU A 236 -2.51 7.16 15.26
N ARG A 237 -2.57 8.19 16.10
CA ARG A 237 -2.51 8.02 17.55
C ARG A 237 -3.64 7.16 18.10
N GLY A 238 -4.83 7.29 17.53
CA GLY A 238 -6.00 6.47 17.84
C GLY A 238 -6.10 5.21 16.98
N GLY A 239 -4.97 4.71 16.38
CA GLY A 239 -4.96 3.56 15.48
C GLY A 239 -5.46 3.89 14.07
N VAL A 240 -5.23 2.97 13.12
CA VAL A 240 -5.66 3.14 11.71
C VAL A 240 -7.20 3.22 11.59
N GLY A 241 -7.92 2.62 12.55
CA GLY A 241 -9.38 2.71 12.64
C GLY A 241 -9.92 4.15 12.80
N GLU A 242 -9.08 5.11 13.21
CA GLU A 242 -9.45 6.52 13.28
C GLU A 242 -9.87 7.06 11.90
N LEU A 243 -9.24 6.59 10.81
CA LEU A 243 -9.67 6.92 9.44
C LEU A 243 -11.12 6.48 9.17
N VAL A 244 -11.45 5.25 9.55
CA VAL A 244 -12.78 4.68 9.32
C VAL A 244 -13.83 5.46 10.10
N ARG A 245 -13.59 5.69 11.39
CA ARG A 245 -14.54 6.43 12.24
C ARG A 245 -14.78 7.86 11.74
N THR A 246 -13.71 8.54 11.33
CA THR A 246 -13.83 9.91 10.81
C THR A 246 -14.56 9.93 9.48
N LEU A 247 -14.25 9.03 8.56
CA LEU A 247 -15.00 8.87 7.31
C LEU A 247 -16.48 8.65 7.58
N GLU A 248 -16.82 7.72 8.48
CA GLU A 248 -18.20 7.37 8.80
C GLU A 248 -19.01 8.58 9.29
N THR A 249 -18.40 9.50 10.03
CA THR A 249 -19.07 10.72 10.52
C THR A 249 -19.20 11.80 9.44
N GLN A 250 -18.42 11.75 8.36
CA GLN A 250 -18.41 12.77 7.32
C GLN A 250 -19.20 12.36 6.06
N LEU A 251 -19.57 11.08 5.91
CA LEU A 251 -20.35 10.62 4.78
C LEU A 251 -21.83 10.98 4.96
N ASN A 252 -22.44 11.56 3.91
CA ASN A 252 -23.83 12.04 3.93
C ASN A 252 -24.79 11.15 3.13
N GLY A 253 -24.28 10.19 2.34
CA GLY A 253 -25.09 9.28 1.56
C GLY A 253 -25.77 8.17 2.38
N ARG A 254 -26.60 7.37 1.73
CA ARG A 254 -27.26 6.22 2.36
C ARG A 254 -26.23 5.12 2.64
N LEU A 255 -26.15 4.65 3.88
CA LEU A 255 -25.31 3.53 4.30
C LEU A 255 -26.18 2.29 4.59
N ILE A 256 -26.00 1.21 3.82
CA ILE A 256 -26.64 -0.09 4.05
C ILE A 256 -25.59 -1.03 4.61
N ARG A 257 -25.84 -1.53 5.84
CA ARG A 257 -24.92 -2.47 6.53
C ARG A 257 -25.63 -3.80 6.79
N GLY A 258 -24.86 -4.87 6.89
CA GLY A 258 -25.39 -6.21 7.11
C GLY A 258 -26.09 -6.79 5.89
N GLN A 259 -25.88 -6.23 4.70
CA GLN A 259 -26.46 -6.67 3.44
C GLN A 259 -25.38 -6.79 2.37
N GLY A 260 -25.22 -7.98 1.80
CA GLY A 260 -24.38 -8.23 0.66
C GLY A 260 -25.06 -7.93 -0.66
N VAL A 261 -24.29 -7.69 -1.70
CA VAL A 261 -24.77 -7.62 -3.07
C VAL A 261 -24.74 -9.03 -3.66
N ALA A 262 -25.91 -9.51 -4.10
CA ALA A 262 -26.08 -10.82 -4.73
C ALA A 262 -25.77 -10.75 -6.23
N ALA A 263 -26.20 -9.69 -6.91
CA ALA A 263 -25.98 -9.52 -8.35
C ALA A 263 -25.94 -8.04 -8.75
N LEU A 264 -25.23 -7.78 -9.84
CA LEU A 264 -25.21 -6.48 -10.54
C LEU A 264 -25.63 -6.72 -11.98
N ASN A 265 -26.75 -6.13 -12.37
CA ASN A 265 -27.31 -6.23 -13.71
C ASN A 265 -27.09 -4.93 -14.47
N TYR A 266 -26.61 -5.03 -15.70
CA TYR A 266 -26.49 -3.89 -16.59
C TYR A 266 -27.73 -3.78 -17.47
N THR A 267 -28.38 -2.64 -17.44
CA THR A 267 -29.67 -2.37 -18.10
C THR A 267 -29.55 -1.12 -18.98
N PRO A 268 -28.86 -1.20 -20.15
CA PRO A 268 -28.45 -0.03 -20.95
C PRO A 268 -29.60 0.82 -21.53
N ASN A 269 -30.82 0.29 -21.55
CA ASN A 269 -31.99 0.96 -22.14
C ASN A 269 -33.03 1.38 -21.08
N GLU A 270 -32.71 1.33 -19.81
CA GLU A 270 -33.57 1.76 -18.72
C GLU A 270 -33.07 3.07 -18.09
N ASP A 271 -33.88 3.71 -17.25
CA ASP A 271 -33.55 4.96 -16.56
C ASP A 271 -32.33 4.81 -15.64
N ALA A 272 -32.09 3.60 -15.13
CA ALA A 272 -30.88 3.23 -14.41
C ALA A 272 -30.01 2.31 -15.26
N ALA A 273 -28.77 2.70 -15.53
CA ALA A 273 -27.82 1.88 -16.30
C ALA A 273 -27.45 0.58 -15.56
N TYR A 274 -27.56 0.54 -14.25
CA TYR A 274 -27.27 -0.62 -13.42
C TYR A 274 -28.33 -0.84 -12.37
N ARG A 275 -28.62 -2.11 -12.09
CA ARG A 275 -29.52 -2.54 -11.02
C ARG A 275 -28.77 -3.47 -10.07
N VAL A 276 -28.71 -3.08 -8.80
CA VAL A 276 -28.03 -3.83 -7.73
C VAL A 276 -29.05 -4.65 -6.97
N LEU A 277 -28.92 -5.98 -6.99
CA LEU A 277 -29.74 -6.90 -6.21
C LEU A 277 -29.00 -7.23 -4.90
N LEU A 278 -29.65 -6.99 -3.76
CA LEU A 278 -29.16 -7.35 -2.44
C LEU A 278 -29.51 -8.81 -2.09
N GLU A 279 -28.75 -9.39 -1.14
CA GLU A 279 -28.99 -10.77 -0.66
C GLU A 279 -30.38 -10.96 -0.01
N ASN A 280 -31.01 -9.90 0.50
CA ASN A 280 -32.37 -9.92 1.04
C ASN A 280 -33.47 -9.80 -0.03
N GLY A 281 -33.12 -9.71 -1.31
CA GLY A 281 -34.04 -9.54 -2.43
C GLY A 281 -34.43 -8.09 -2.76
N GLU A 282 -33.98 -7.10 -1.96
CA GLU A 282 -34.16 -5.67 -2.29
C GLU A 282 -33.33 -5.28 -3.51
N THR A 283 -33.90 -4.40 -4.34
CA THR A 283 -33.22 -3.88 -5.55
C THR A 283 -32.97 -2.38 -5.40
N ILE A 284 -31.78 -1.94 -5.82
CA ILE A 284 -31.36 -0.53 -5.85
C ILE A 284 -31.06 -0.21 -7.32
N ASP A 285 -31.72 0.82 -7.85
CA ASP A 285 -31.55 1.31 -9.22
C ASP A 285 -30.66 2.56 -9.27
#